data_df02df987a51697878f6e940fc5a3c84
#
_entry.id   df02df987a51697878f6e940fc5a3c84
#
_cell.length_a   1.000
_cell.length_b   1.000
_cell.length_c   1.000
_cell.angle_alpha   90.00
_cell.angle_beta   90.00
_cell.angle_gamma   90.00
#
_symmetry.space_group_name_H-M   'P 1'
#
loop_
_entity.id
_entity.type
_entity.pdbx_description
1 polymer ?
#
loop_
_entity_poly.entity_id
_entity_poly.type
_entity_poly.pdbx_seq_one_letter_code
_entity_poly.pdbx_strand_id
1 'polypeptide(L)'
;AETTGTYYVSPDGSDSNDGLSSAKAFATPEKARDAIRLRRAQGETGAFQVNLSGVFLRSEPFVLGPQDSDSSYVAKDGETSFSGGITLTDWRVATSDEKSAFPNADAEIWRAELPAVDGSPLYFEELFVGDRRAIRARFPNEGFLRPESVWEEFSMDPQTRRSDKEATPQEIRAKEGDLDPLTLSSLTASELKYSQFVIHHHWDTTRRIILGYDQDTRALKAQG
;
A
#
# COMPACT_ATOMS: atom_id res chain seq x y z
N ALA A 1 23.63 -25.06 -12.07
CA ALA A 1 23.69 -25.07 -13.54
C ALA A 1 24.61 -23.92 -13.98
N GLU A 2 25.35 -24.15 -15.06
CA GLU A 2 26.21 -23.12 -15.64
C GLU A 2 25.32 -22.04 -16.30
N THR A 3 25.67 -20.76 -16.08
CA THR A 3 24.88 -19.65 -16.58
C THR A 3 25.22 -19.40 -18.07
N THR A 4 24.24 -19.47 -18.93
CA THR A 4 24.37 -19.28 -20.39
C THR A 4 24.65 -17.80 -20.73
N GLY A 5 24.07 -16.87 -19.96
CA GLY A 5 24.27 -15.45 -20.15
C GLY A 5 23.87 -14.64 -18.93
N THR A 6 24.50 -13.49 -18.77
CA THR A 6 24.26 -12.55 -17.68
C THR A 6 23.90 -11.18 -18.24
N TYR A 7 22.85 -10.57 -17.69
CA TYR A 7 22.46 -9.20 -17.94
C TYR A 7 22.57 -8.36 -16.67
N TYR A 8 22.74 -7.06 -16.84
CA TYR A 8 22.81 -6.07 -15.77
C TYR A 8 21.70 -5.04 -15.94
N VAL A 9 21.04 -4.71 -14.86
CA VAL A 9 19.93 -3.76 -14.83
C VAL A 9 20.09 -2.80 -13.65
N SER A 10 19.96 -1.52 -13.93
CA SER A 10 19.97 -0.45 -12.93
C SER A 10 19.01 0.67 -13.36
N PRO A 11 18.27 1.30 -12.45
CA PRO A 11 17.44 2.47 -12.79
C PRO A 11 18.21 3.60 -13.48
N ASP A 12 19.51 3.69 -13.20
CA ASP A 12 20.43 4.67 -13.84
C ASP A 12 20.96 4.22 -15.20
N GLY A 13 20.56 3.05 -15.67
CA GLY A 13 20.95 2.48 -16.95
C GLY A 13 20.15 3.05 -18.13
N SER A 14 20.20 2.36 -19.25
CA SER A 14 19.40 2.69 -20.43
C SER A 14 18.99 1.44 -21.19
N ASP A 15 17.71 1.35 -21.57
CA ASP A 15 17.18 0.24 -22.38
C ASP A 15 17.71 0.24 -23.84
N SER A 16 18.45 1.25 -24.23
CA SER A 16 19.22 1.29 -25.48
C SER A 16 20.60 0.63 -25.38
N ASN A 17 21.07 0.32 -24.19
CA ASN A 17 22.31 -0.40 -23.95
C ASN A 17 22.17 -1.88 -24.33
N ASP A 18 23.31 -2.61 -24.27
CA ASP A 18 23.36 -4.05 -24.52
C ASP A 18 23.09 -4.91 -23.26
N GLY A 19 23.14 -4.29 -22.07
CA GLY A 19 22.92 -4.95 -20.79
C GLY A 19 24.02 -5.94 -20.37
N LEU A 20 25.15 -6.01 -21.07
CA LEU A 20 26.17 -7.04 -20.86
C LEU A 20 27.22 -6.69 -19.79
N SER A 21 27.14 -5.49 -19.25
CA SER A 21 28.02 -5.04 -18.14
C SER A 21 27.26 -4.04 -17.25
N SER A 22 27.74 -3.81 -16.03
CA SER A 22 27.19 -2.79 -15.14
C SER A 22 27.29 -1.38 -15.74
N ALA A 23 28.34 -1.07 -16.49
CA ALA A 23 28.49 0.22 -17.15
C ALA A 23 27.53 0.42 -18.33
N LYS A 24 26.99 -0.66 -18.88
CA LYS A 24 26.03 -0.65 -19.98
C LYS A 24 24.73 -1.39 -19.56
N ALA A 25 24.31 -1.20 -18.32
CA ALA A 25 23.11 -1.81 -17.79
C ALA A 25 21.85 -1.33 -18.53
N PHE A 26 20.87 -2.19 -18.63
CA PHE A 26 19.50 -1.79 -18.98
C PHE A 26 18.91 -0.94 -17.87
N ALA A 27 17.90 -0.13 -18.20
CA ALA A 27 17.15 0.64 -17.21
C ALA A 27 16.06 -0.20 -16.54
N THR A 28 15.48 -1.17 -17.27
CA THR A 28 14.31 -1.89 -16.80
C THR A 28 14.52 -3.41 -16.76
N PRO A 29 13.94 -4.11 -15.76
CA PRO A 29 13.95 -5.56 -15.71
C PRO A 29 13.24 -6.20 -16.91
N GLU A 30 12.24 -5.52 -17.46
CA GLU A 30 11.50 -5.93 -18.64
C GLU A 30 12.43 -6.05 -19.83
N LYS A 31 13.34 -5.09 -20.01
CA LYS A 31 14.29 -5.12 -21.12
C LYS A 31 15.21 -6.34 -21.04
N ALA A 32 15.68 -6.68 -19.85
CA ALA A 32 16.49 -7.88 -19.64
C ALA A 32 15.68 -9.16 -19.92
N ARG A 33 14.42 -9.22 -19.42
CA ARG A 33 13.50 -10.32 -19.71
C ARG A 33 13.31 -10.51 -21.22
N ASP A 34 13.04 -9.43 -21.93
CA ASP A 34 12.76 -9.47 -23.35
C ASP A 34 14.01 -9.81 -24.16
N ALA A 35 15.20 -9.38 -23.73
CA ALA A 35 16.47 -9.80 -24.32
C ALA A 35 16.71 -11.30 -24.14
N ILE A 36 16.39 -11.87 -22.98
CA ILE A 36 16.47 -13.33 -22.75
C ILE A 36 15.47 -14.07 -23.65
N ARG A 37 14.23 -13.58 -23.75
CA ARG A 37 13.21 -14.16 -24.65
C ARG A 37 13.66 -14.19 -26.10
N LEU A 38 14.30 -13.11 -26.56
CA LEU A 38 14.84 -13.03 -27.91
C LEU A 38 15.93 -14.08 -28.16
N ARG A 39 16.88 -14.25 -27.24
CA ARG A 39 17.94 -15.28 -27.35
C ARG A 39 17.34 -16.69 -27.36
N ARG A 40 16.33 -16.96 -26.55
CA ARG A 40 15.62 -18.24 -26.53
C ARG A 40 14.88 -18.50 -27.84
N ALA A 41 14.26 -17.49 -28.44
CA ALA A 41 13.62 -17.59 -29.74
C ALA A 41 14.63 -17.88 -30.86
N GLN A 42 15.89 -17.53 -30.66
CA GLN A 42 17.02 -17.86 -31.55
C GLN A 42 17.63 -19.25 -31.29
N GLY A 43 17.05 -20.00 -30.36
CA GLY A 43 17.45 -21.38 -30.06
C GLY A 43 18.41 -21.54 -28.89
N GLU A 44 18.74 -20.47 -28.18
CA GLU A 44 19.58 -20.59 -26.98
C GLU A 44 18.80 -21.23 -25.83
N THR A 45 19.43 -22.20 -25.20
CA THR A 45 18.87 -22.92 -24.03
C THR A 45 19.77 -22.72 -22.80
N GLY A 46 19.22 -23.00 -21.62
CA GLY A 46 19.94 -22.95 -20.36
C GLY A 46 19.56 -21.77 -19.47
N ALA A 47 20.30 -21.59 -18.41
CA ALA A 47 20.01 -20.62 -17.36
C ALA A 47 20.55 -19.22 -17.70
N PHE A 48 19.74 -18.20 -17.43
CA PHE A 48 20.15 -16.81 -17.53
C PHE A 48 20.15 -16.16 -16.15
N GLN A 49 21.06 -15.22 -15.94
CA GLN A 49 21.10 -14.43 -14.73
C GLN A 49 20.92 -12.94 -15.06
N VAL A 50 20.09 -12.27 -14.29
CA VAL A 50 19.91 -10.82 -14.35
C VAL A 50 20.38 -10.23 -13.02
N ASN A 51 21.43 -9.46 -13.05
CA ASN A 51 21.97 -8.74 -11.91
C ASN A 51 21.26 -7.40 -11.78
N LEU A 52 20.57 -7.19 -10.68
CA LEU A 52 19.81 -5.98 -10.37
C LEU A 52 20.60 -5.12 -9.36
N SER A 53 20.64 -3.82 -9.57
CA SER A 53 21.27 -2.87 -8.66
C SER A 53 20.46 -1.58 -8.60
N GLY A 54 20.01 -1.17 -7.42
CA GLY A 54 19.27 0.06 -7.17
C GLY A 54 17.80 -0.13 -6.85
N VAL A 55 17.08 0.97 -6.63
CA VAL A 55 15.66 0.99 -6.26
C VAL A 55 14.82 1.21 -7.52
N PHE A 56 14.01 0.22 -7.85
CA PHE A 56 13.09 0.26 -8.99
C PHE A 56 11.70 0.71 -8.52
N LEU A 57 11.33 1.96 -8.81
CA LEU A 57 9.98 2.46 -8.59
C LEU A 57 9.07 1.97 -9.72
N ARG A 58 7.95 1.37 -9.37
CA ARG A 58 7.09 0.67 -10.33
C ARG A 58 5.62 0.99 -10.11
N SER A 59 4.96 1.45 -11.16
CA SER A 59 3.50 1.57 -11.20
C SER A 59 2.82 0.28 -11.68
N GLU A 60 3.56 -0.57 -12.40
CA GLU A 60 3.04 -1.81 -12.98
C GLU A 60 3.80 -3.04 -12.46
N PRO A 61 3.15 -4.20 -12.37
CA PRO A 61 3.80 -5.45 -11.98
C PRO A 61 4.88 -5.87 -12.98
N PHE A 62 5.98 -6.44 -12.48
CA PHE A 62 6.93 -7.16 -13.32
C PHE A 62 6.41 -8.56 -13.59
N VAL A 63 5.97 -8.81 -14.82
CA VAL A 63 5.29 -10.06 -15.19
C VAL A 63 6.24 -11.03 -15.85
N LEU A 64 6.33 -12.23 -15.28
CA LEU A 64 7.05 -13.38 -15.82
C LEU A 64 6.04 -14.48 -16.22
N GLY A 65 6.31 -15.17 -17.32
CA GLY A 65 5.51 -16.30 -17.79
C GLY A 65 6.32 -17.59 -17.88
N PRO A 66 5.73 -18.69 -18.32
CA PRO A 66 6.43 -19.98 -18.45
C PRO A 66 7.70 -19.92 -19.35
N GLN A 67 7.72 -19.04 -20.34
CA GLN A 67 8.87 -18.80 -21.21
C GLN A 67 10.06 -18.14 -20.51
N ASP A 68 9.86 -17.63 -19.31
CA ASP A 68 10.91 -16.97 -18.50
C ASP A 68 11.54 -17.94 -17.47
N SER A 69 11.13 -19.22 -17.48
CA SER A 69 11.73 -20.26 -16.62
C SER A 69 13.26 -20.31 -16.81
N ASP A 70 13.99 -20.82 -15.82
CA ASP A 70 15.45 -20.85 -15.83
C ASP A 70 16.10 -19.45 -15.94
N SER A 71 15.42 -18.40 -15.50
CA SER A 71 15.98 -17.06 -15.34
C SER A 71 16.03 -16.70 -13.86
N SER A 72 17.18 -16.21 -13.40
CA SER A 72 17.41 -15.75 -12.03
C SER A 72 17.58 -14.25 -11.99
N TYR A 73 16.82 -13.57 -11.16
CA TYR A 73 16.97 -12.13 -10.89
C TYR A 73 17.60 -11.96 -9.52
N VAL A 74 18.80 -11.39 -9.49
CA VAL A 74 19.65 -11.39 -8.28
C VAL A 74 20.03 -9.96 -7.93
N ALA A 75 19.71 -9.55 -6.71
CA ALA A 75 20.24 -8.31 -6.14
C ALA A 75 21.77 -8.43 -6.02
N LYS A 76 22.52 -7.43 -6.54
CA LYS A 76 23.98 -7.45 -6.47
C LYS A 76 24.46 -6.55 -5.36
N ASP A 77 24.58 -5.31 -5.53
CA ASP A 77 25.26 -4.45 -4.58
C ASP A 77 24.26 -3.59 -3.80
N GLY A 78 24.47 -3.43 -2.49
CA GLY A 78 23.72 -2.53 -1.64
C GLY A 78 22.22 -2.83 -1.57
N GLU A 79 21.42 -1.79 -1.51
CA GLU A 79 19.96 -1.88 -1.41
C GLU A 79 19.33 -2.00 -2.80
N THR A 80 19.03 -3.22 -3.21
CA THR A 80 18.25 -3.47 -4.41
C THR A 80 16.82 -3.82 -4.01
N SER A 81 15.85 -3.05 -4.50
CA SER A 81 14.44 -3.27 -4.19
C SER A 81 13.52 -2.91 -5.36
N PHE A 82 12.35 -3.56 -5.38
CA PHE A 82 11.21 -3.14 -6.18
C PHE A 82 10.20 -2.46 -5.25
N SER A 83 9.82 -1.23 -5.56
CA SER A 83 8.85 -0.46 -4.78
C SER A 83 7.67 -0.07 -5.64
N GLY A 84 6.46 -0.43 -5.21
CA GLY A 84 5.20 0.07 -5.78
C GLY A 84 4.77 1.42 -5.21
N GLY A 85 5.59 2.03 -4.36
CA GLY A 85 5.31 3.32 -3.75
C GLY A 85 5.47 4.49 -4.71
N ILE A 86 4.77 5.58 -4.40
CA ILE A 86 4.93 6.88 -5.07
C ILE A 86 5.73 7.78 -4.15
N THR A 87 6.80 8.37 -4.67
CA THR A 87 7.60 9.33 -3.89
C THR A 87 6.85 10.65 -3.78
N LEU A 88 6.60 11.10 -2.56
CA LEU A 88 6.06 12.42 -2.30
C LEU A 88 7.20 13.44 -2.31
N THR A 89 7.04 14.45 -3.14
CA THR A 89 7.97 15.58 -3.32
C THR A 89 7.31 16.90 -2.90
N ASP A 90 8.01 17.99 -3.12
CA ASP A 90 7.49 19.37 -2.91
C ASP A 90 7.03 19.63 -1.46
N TRP A 91 7.77 19.05 -0.51
CA TRP A 91 7.55 19.29 0.90
C TRP A 91 7.84 20.74 1.29
N ARG A 92 6.93 21.34 2.05
CA ARG A 92 7.09 22.67 2.63
C ARG A 92 6.69 22.69 4.10
N VAL A 93 7.19 23.66 4.82
CA VAL A 93 6.73 23.91 6.18
C VAL A 93 5.28 24.43 6.14
N ALA A 94 4.44 23.87 7.01
CA ALA A 94 3.05 24.28 7.15
C ALA A 94 2.96 25.71 7.69
N THR A 95 1.99 26.48 7.19
CA THR A 95 1.69 27.82 7.69
C THR A 95 1.08 27.78 9.10
N SER A 96 1.01 28.93 9.79
CA SER A 96 0.39 29.01 11.12
C SER A 96 -1.07 28.58 11.11
N ASP A 97 -1.83 28.94 10.08
CA ASP A 97 -3.23 28.57 9.95
C ASP A 97 -3.40 27.03 9.76
N GLU A 98 -2.55 26.44 8.95
CA GLU A 98 -2.53 24.98 8.75
C GLU A 98 -2.16 24.24 10.03
N LYS A 99 -1.24 24.78 10.82
CA LYS A 99 -0.81 24.18 12.10
C LYS A 99 -1.90 24.24 13.17
N SER A 100 -2.80 25.21 13.11
CA SER A 100 -3.83 25.41 14.13
C SER A 100 -4.77 24.21 14.30
N ALA A 101 -4.87 23.34 13.28
CA ALA A 101 -5.65 22.11 13.32
C ALA A 101 -4.97 20.97 14.12
N PHE A 102 -3.71 21.14 14.53
CA PHE A 102 -2.96 20.09 15.21
C PHE A 102 -2.73 20.41 16.68
N PRO A 103 -2.80 19.40 17.58
CA PRO A 103 -2.59 19.59 19.03
C PRO A 103 -1.21 20.18 19.40
N ASN A 104 -0.20 19.93 18.57
CA ASN A 104 1.18 20.36 18.78
C ASN A 104 1.57 21.44 17.76
N ALA A 105 0.82 22.54 17.73
CA ALA A 105 1.05 23.65 16.79
C ALA A 105 2.47 24.27 16.87
N ASP A 106 3.17 24.12 18.00
CA ASP A 106 4.56 24.57 18.19
C ASP A 106 5.59 23.67 17.45
N ALA A 107 5.21 22.46 17.08
CA ALA A 107 6.10 21.59 16.33
C ALA A 107 6.31 22.10 14.89
N GLU A 108 7.47 21.79 14.31
CA GLU A 108 7.66 21.99 12.88
C GLU A 108 6.90 20.92 12.11
N ILE A 109 5.84 21.33 11.42
CA ILE A 109 4.97 20.45 10.62
C ILE A 109 5.29 20.66 9.15
N TRP A 110 5.57 19.59 8.45
CA TRP A 110 5.79 19.56 7.01
C TRP A 110 4.56 19.08 6.27
N ARG A 111 4.30 19.70 5.13
CA ARG A 111 3.17 19.38 4.24
C ARG A 111 3.66 19.14 2.83
N ALA A 112 3.07 18.13 2.18
CA ALA A 112 3.14 17.91 0.74
C ALA A 112 1.73 17.68 0.18
N GLU A 113 1.49 18.12 -1.04
CA GLU A 113 0.26 17.78 -1.74
C GLU A 113 0.32 16.35 -2.25
N LEU A 114 -0.80 15.63 -2.14
CA LEU A 114 -0.88 14.28 -2.67
C LEU A 114 -1.06 14.34 -4.19
N PRO A 115 -0.31 13.54 -4.95
CA PRO A 115 -0.51 13.46 -6.39
C PRO A 115 -1.89 12.90 -6.72
N ALA A 116 -2.43 13.27 -7.87
CA ALA A 116 -3.61 12.63 -8.41
C ALA A 116 -3.21 11.34 -9.15
N VAL A 117 -3.96 10.27 -8.92
CA VAL A 117 -3.86 9.02 -9.66
C VAL A 117 -5.21 8.81 -10.36
N ASP A 118 -5.19 8.66 -11.67
CA ASP A 118 -6.40 8.56 -12.52
C ASP A 118 -7.43 9.67 -12.25
N GLY A 119 -6.94 10.89 -12.01
CA GLY A 119 -7.78 12.07 -11.77
C GLY A 119 -8.37 12.18 -10.37
N SER A 120 -8.07 11.24 -9.48
CA SER A 120 -8.49 11.26 -8.08
C SER A 120 -7.29 11.50 -7.15
N PRO A 121 -7.47 12.17 -6.01
CA PRO A 121 -6.43 12.28 -5.00
C PRO A 121 -5.93 10.88 -4.59
N LEU A 122 -4.61 10.73 -4.47
CA LEU A 122 -4.00 9.47 -4.01
C LEU A 122 -4.55 9.09 -2.63
N TYR A 123 -5.13 7.90 -2.54
CA TYR A 123 -5.44 7.26 -1.27
C TYR A 123 -4.41 6.19 -0.98
N PHE A 124 -3.87 6.18 0.22
CA PHE A 124 -2.90 5.18 0.65
C PHE A 124 -3.09 4.85 2.14
N GLU A 125 -2.69 3.67 2.52
CA GLU A 125 -2.75 3.19 3.91
C GLU A 125 -1.36 2.99 4.52
N GLU A 126 -0.31 3.09 3.72
CA GLU A 126 1.06 2.91 4.14
C GLU A 126 1.91 4.11 3.72
N LEU A 127 2.62 4.67 4.66
CA LEU A 127 3.59 5.75 4.46
C LEU A 127 4.97 5.27 4.92
N PHE A 128 5.98 5.53 4.11
CA PHE A 128 7.37 5.30 4.47
C PHE A 128 8.11 6.64 4.51
N VAL A 129 8.90 6.82 5.56
CA VAL A 129 9.79 7.98 5.72
C VAL A 129 11.21 7.44 5.75
N GLY A 130 11.96 7.68 4.68
CA GLY A 130 13.13 6.87 4.39
C GLY A 130 12.71 5.42 4.22
N ASP A 131 13.47 4.48 4.74
CA ASP A 131 13.17 3.05 4.65
C ASP A 131 12.31 2.52 5.80
N ARG A 132 11.74 3.42 6.62
CA ARG A 132 10.95 3.06 7.79
C ARG A 132 9.48 3.29 7.52
N ARG A 133 8.67 2.24 7.71
CA ARG A 133 7.22 2.37 7.71
C ARG A 133 6.78 3.25 8.89
N ALA A 134 6.05 4.32 8.59
CA ALA A 134 5.44 5.17 9.59
C ALA A 134 4.31 4.43 10.32
N ILE A 135 4.12 4.74 11.58
CA ILE A 135 3.01 4.19 12.36
C ILE A 135 1.75 4.95 11.96
N ARG A 136 0.76 4.20 11.44
CA ARG A 136 -0.56 4.77 11.17
C ARG A 136 -1.21 5.20 12.49
N ALA A 137 -1.76 6.40 12.51
CA ALA A 137 -2.49 6.89 13.67
C ALA A 137 -3.63 5.93 14.03
N ARG A 138 -3.76 5.62 15.32
CA ARG A 138 -4.79 4.72 15.84
C ARG A 138 -5.24 5.15 17.20
N PHE A 139 -6.43 4.74 17.56
CA PHE A 139 -6.94 4.86 18.92
C PHE A 139 -7.55 3.52 19.38
N PRO A 140 -7.27 3.05 20.60
CA PRO A 140 -6.26 3.58 21.50
C PRO A 140 -4.84 3.37 20.96
N ASN A 141 -3.87 4.18 21.40
CA ASN A 141 -2.47 4.04 20.97
C ASN A 141 -1.89 2.68 21.34
N GLU A 142 -2.31 2.16 22.49
CA GLU A 142 -1.91 0.83 22.98
C GLU A 142 -3.13 -0.01 23.33
N GLY A 143 -3.03 -1.33 23.16
CA GLY A 143 -4.11 -2.26 23.44
C GLY A 143 -5.27 -2.15 22.46
N PHE A 144 -6.46 -2.55 22.90
CA PHE A 144 -7.68 -2.61 22.11
C PHE A 144 -8.89 -2.25 22.95
N LEU A 145 -9.88 -1.62 22.33
CA LEU A 145 -11.22 -1.47 22.89
C LEU A 145 -11.99 -2.78 22.72
N ARG A 146 -12.96 -2.99 23.58
CA ARG A 146 -13.92 -4.09 23.47
C ARG A 146 -15.32 -3.49 23.35
N PRO A 147 -16.05 -3.76 22.26
CA PRO A 147 -17.37 -3.20 22.07
C PRO A 147 -18.33 -3.65 23.21
N GLU A 148 -19.33 -2.84 23.47
CA GLU A 148 -20.48 -3.21 24.31
C GLU A 148 -21.34 -4.24 23.57
N SER A 149 -21.60 -3.98 22.28
CA SER A 149 -22.32 -4.89 21.40
C SER A 149 -21.90 -4.71 19.95
N VAL A 150 -22.11 -5.74 19.15
CA VAL A 150 -21.96 -5.72 17.70
C VAL A 150 -23.29 -6.13 17.10
N TRP A 151 -23.78 -5.36 16.14
CA TRP A 151 -24.94 -5.71 15.36
C TRP A 151 -24.53 -5.84 13.88
N GLU A 152 -24.96 -6.93 13.30
CA GLU A 152 -24.68 -7.25 11.91
C GLU A 152 -25.95 -7.86 11.31
N GLU A 153 -26.47 -7.23 10.26
CA GLU A 153 -27.56 -7.83 9.51
C GLU A 153 -26.96 -8.81 8.51
N PHE A 154 -27.10 -10.07 8.80
CA PHE A 154 -26.59 -11.13 7.98
C PHE A 154 -27.72 -11.80 7.20
N SER A 155 -27.67 -11.69 5.87
CA SER A 155 -28.55 -12.44 4.97
C SER A 155 -27.71 -13.38 4.14
N MET A 156 -27.86 -14.68 4.38
CA MET A 156 -27.25 -15.71 3.52
C MET A 156 -28.35 -16.38 2.68
N ASP A 157 -28.08 -16.54 1.38
CA ASP A 157 -28.82 -17.51 0.57
C ASP A 157 -28.53 -18.92 1.09
N PRO A 158 -29.54 -19.66 1.55
CA PRO A 158 -29.38 -21.01 2.09
C PRO A 158 -28.79 -22.01 1.08
N GLN A 159 -28.94 -21.75 -0.22
CA GLN A 159 -28.50 -22.67 -1.30
C GLN A 159 -27.07 -22.40 -1.71
N THR A 160 -26.70 -21.15 -1.91
CA THR A 160 -25.36 -20.78 -2.37
C THR A 160 -24.38 -20.51 -1.24
N ARG A 161 -24.86 -20.29 -0.03
CA ARG A 161 -24.10 -19.83 1.13
C ARG A 161 -23.33 -18.53 0.88
N ARG A 162 -23.82 -17.71 -0.02
CA ARG A 162 -23.29 -16.39 -0.31
C ARG A 162 -24.28 -15.32 0.13
N SER A 163 -23.77 -14.19 0.52
CA SER A 163 -24.61 -13.01 0.73
C SER A 163 -25.10 -12.52 -0.62
N ASP A 164 -26.41 -12.42 -0.78
CA ASP A 164 -27.04 -11.91 -2.01
C ASP A 164 -27.14 -10.39 -2.02
N LYS A 165 -26.76 -9.75 -0.94
CA LYS A 165 -26.89 -8.30 -0.81
C LYS A 165 -25.52 -7.65 -0.90
N GLU A 166 -25.49 -6.57 -1.67
CA GLU A 166 -24.47 -5.56 -1.54
C GLU A 166 -24.34 -5.19 -0.06
N ALA A 167 -23.12 -5.22 0.41
CA ALA A 167 -22.62 -4.84 1.71
C ALA A 167 -23.66 -4.55 2.81
N THR A 168 -23.77 -5.48 3.73
CA THR A 168 -24.67 -5.38 4.88
C THR A 168 -24.17 -4.33 5.86
N PRO A 169 -25.03 -3.43 6.37
CA PRO A 169 -24.65 -2.48 7.41
C PRO A 169 -24.14 -3.19 8.66
N GLN A 170 -23.01 -2.73 9.16
CA GLN A 170 -22.46 -3.18 10.44
C GLN A 170 -22.48 -2.04 11.43
N GLU A 171 -22.84 -2.35 12.65
CA GLU A 171 -22.86 -1.41 13.75
C GLU A 171 -22.07 -1.97 14.94
N ILE A 172 -21.13 -1.17 15.43
CA ILE A 172 -20.38 -1.48 16.65
C ILE A 172 -20.71 -0.41 17.68
N ARG A 173 -21.27 -0.84 18.80
CA ARG A 173 -21.54 0.06 19.92
C ARG A 173 -20.36 0.05 20.88
N ALA A 174 -19.81 1.23 21.11
CA ALA A 174 -18.75 1.43 22.08
C ALA A 174 -19.32 1.47 23.51
N LYS A 175 -18.51 1.12 24.49
CA LYS A 175 -18.82 1.37 25.90
C LYS A 175 -18.82 2.84 26.19
N GLU A 176 -19.49 3.22 27.28
CA GLU A 176 -19.50 4.59 27.74
C GLU A 176 -18.08 5.09 28.02
N GLY A 177 -17.75 6.26 27.54
CA GLY A 177 -16.44 6.91 27.68
C GLY A 177 -15.35 6.42 26.70
N ASP A 178 -15.49 5.26 26.09
CA ASP A 178 -14.41 4.67 25.26
C ASP A 178 -14.03 5.54 24.07
N LEU A 179 -14.97 6.25 23.45
CA LEU A 179 -14.73 7.06 22.24
C LEU A 179 -14.73 8.57 22.49
N ASP A 180 -14.97 9.02 23.72
CA ASP A 180 -15.04 10.44 24.08
C ASP A 180 -13.78 11.24 23.63
N PRO A 181 -12.55 10.70 23.74
CA PRO A 181 -11.36 11.42 23.30
C PRO A 181 -11.30 11.70 21.79
N LEU A 182 -12.10 11.01 20.98
CA LEU A 182 -12.00 11.09 19.52
C LEU A 182 -12.85 12.19 18.89
N THR A 183 -13.74 12.85 19.66
CA THR A 183 -14.65 13.91 19.15
C THR A 183 -15.34 13.55 17.82
N LEU A 184 -15.69 12.29 17.63
CA LEU A 184 -16.24 11.77 16.36
C LEU A 184 -17.53 12.47 15.91
N SER A 185 -18.32 12.97 16.86
CA SER A 185 -19.55 13.72 16.58
C SER A 185 -19.31 15.08 15.91
N SER A 186 -18.09 15.62 15.98
CA SER A 186 -17.73 16.86 15.30
C SER A 186 -17.26 16.65 13.87
N LEU A 187 -17.01 15.41 13.45
CA LEU A 187 -16.53 15.09 12.11
C LEU A 187 -17.68 14.99 11.11
N THR A 188 -17.46 15.55 9.94
CA THR A 188 -18.37 15.39 8.80
C THR A 188 -18.27 13.98 8.21
N ALA A 189 -19.29 13.54 7.47
CA ALA A 189 -19.23 12.26 6.75
C ALA A 189 -18.04 12.18 5.77
N SER A 190 -17.62 13.32 5.23
CA SER A 190 -16.44 13.38 4.35
C SER A 190 -15.13 13.14 5.10
N GLU A 191 -15.04 13.54 6.35
CA GLU A 191 -13.86 13.30 7.20
C GLU A 191 -13.87 11.89 7.78
N LEU A 192 -15.03 11.38 8.18
CA LEU A 192 -15.18 10.01 8.67
C LEU A 192 -14.77 8.95 7.65
N LYS A 193 -14.94 9.20 6.34
CA LYS A 193 -14.55 8.23 5.29
C LYS A 193 -13.04 7.89 5.27
N TYR A 194 -12.20 8.71 5.89
CA TYR A 194 -10.77 8.43 6.06
C TYR A 194 -10.44 7.70 7.36
N SER A 195 -11.46 7.52 8.21
CA SER A 195 -11.34 6.79 9.46
C SER A 195 -11.87 5.37 9.32
N GLN A 196 -11.21 4.45 9.97
CA GLN A 196 -11.58 3.05 9.94
C GLN A 196 -11.64 2.51 11.35
N PHE A 197 -12.52 1.57 11.60
CA PHE A 197 -12.35 0.68 12.72
C PHE A 197 -11.78 -0.66 12.25
N VAL A 198 -10.94 -1.23 13.10
CA VAL A 198 -10.26 -2.49 12.85
C VAL A 198 -10.72 -3.50 13.88
N ILE A 199 -11.32 -4.57 13.42
CA ILE A 199 -11.81 -5.65 14.27
C ILE A 199 -10.83 -6.81 14.18
N HIS A 200 -10.28 -7.22 15.32
CA HIS A 200 -9.47 -8.41 15.42
C HIS A 200 -10.36 -9.58 15.82
N HIS A 201 -10.59 -10.49 14.89
CA HIS A 201 -11.29 -11.73 15.13
C HIS A 201 -10.33 -12.81 15.65
N HIS A 202 -10.82 -14.01 15.79
CA HIS A 202 -10.02 -15.10 16.34
C HIS A 202 -8.86 -15.51 15.42
N TRP A 203 -9.04 -15.43 14.09
CA TRP A 203 -8.04 -15.81 13.07
C TRP A 203 -7.89 -14.84 11.91
N ASP A 204 -8.63 -13.76 11.88
CA ASP A 204 -8.52 -12.74 10.86
C ASP A 204 -8.69 -11.33 11.41
N THR A 205 -8.53 -10.34 10.55
CA THR A 205 -8.72 -8.93 10.87
C THR A 205 -9.55 -8.28 9.78
N THR A 206 -10.64 -7.65 10.20
CA THR A 206 -11.52 -6.88 9.32
C THR A 206 -11.28 -5.40 9.49
N ARG A 207 -11.18 -4.66 8.40
CA ARG A 207 -11.14 -3.19 8.37
C ARG A 207 -12.39 -2.67 7.71
N ARG A 208 -13.02 -1.66 8.32
CA ARG A 208 -14.23 -1.01 7.79
C ARG A 208 -14.12 0.49 7.88
N ILE A 209 -14.50 1.16 6.80
CA ILE A 209 -14.62 2.63 6.77
C ILE A 209 -15.81 3.02 7.63
N ILE A 210 -15.63 4.05 8.44
CA ILE A 210 -16.70 4.60 9.29
C ILE A 210 -17.60 5.46 8.39
N LEU A 211 -18.87 5.08 8.28
CA LEU A 211 -19.88 5.82 7.53
C LEU A 211 -20.62 6.83 8.39
N GLY A 212 -20.62 6.64 9.70
CA GLY A 212 -21.27 7.54 10.64
C GLY A 212 -21.04 7.12 12.09
N TYR A 213 -21.28 8.08 12.98
CA TYR A 213 -21.27 7.88 14.41
C TYR A 213 -22.57 8.44 15.02
N ASP A 214 -23.22 7.64 15.81
CA ASP A 214 -24.41 8.05 16.57
C ASP A 214 -23.99 8.24 18.03
N GLN A 215 -24.02 9.48 18.48
CA GLN A 215 -23.55 9.85 19.82
C GLN A 215 -24.47 9.33 20.92
N ASP A 216 -25.79 9.29 20.69
CA ASP A 216 -26.76 8.87 21.70
C ASP A 216 -26.66 7.37 21.98
N THR A 217 -26.43 6.59 20.95
CA THR A 217 -26.27 5.14 21.05
C THR A 217 -24.81 4.70 21.13
N ARG A 218 -23.87 5.61 20.92
CA ARG A 218 -22.42 5.34 20.83
C ARG A 218 -22.06 4.35 19.73
N ALA A 219 -22.84 4.35 18.65
CA ALA A 219 -22.71 3.39 17.59
C ALA A 219 -21.87 3.93 16.42
N LEU A 220 -20.83 3.19 16.05
CA LEU A 220 -20.08 3.35 14.81
C LEU A 220 -20.77 2.52 13.73
N LYS A 221 -21.10 3.16 12.62
CA LYS A 221 -21.74 2.53 11.47
C LYS A 221 -20.73 2.37 10.35
N ALA A 222 -20.70 1.22 9.74
CA ALA A 222 -19.87 0.92 8.59
C ALA A 222 -20.61 0.12 7.54
N GLN A 223 -20.05 0.09 6.36
CA GLN A 223 -20.47 -0.82 5.31
C GLN A 223 -19.84 -2.19 5.55
N GLY A 224 -20.62 -3.25 5.52
CA GLY A 224 -20.21 -4.64 5.68
C GLY A 224 -19.46 -5.20 4.48
#